data_409c5e4c2f480fceed1ddaa7b523dec2
#
_entry.id   409c5e4c2f480fceed1ddaa7b523dec2
#
_cell.length_a   1.000
_cell.length_b   1.000
_cell.length_c   1.000
_cell.angle_alpha   90.00
_cell.angle_beta   90.00
_cell.angle_gamma   90.00
#
_symmetry.space_group_name_H-M   'P 1'
#
loop_
_entity.id
_entity.type
_entity.pdbx_description
1 polymer ?
#
loop_
_entity_poly.entity_id
_entity_poly.type
_entity_poly.pdbx_seq_one_letter_code
_entity_poly.pdbx_strand_id
1 'polypeptide(L)'
;MAKGKPVIVLINGGSASASEIVAGALQDHKRATLVGTRSFGKGSVQTIIPLGSGNGALRLTTARYFTPSGKSIQAKGIVPDIEVLQDVPDELKSRTDTKGEASLRGHLKSEGDEKTGSQSYVPPDAKDDKALKMADDLLHGVKVNASAPASGDKAAVDKAAIDKPATKEAN
;
A
#
# COMPACT_ATOMS: atom_id res chain seq x y z
N MET A 1 12.42 -8.07 16.35
CA MET A 1 12.63 -7.54 15.01
C MET A 1 12.92 -8.67 14.04
N ALA A 2 12.57 -8.56 12.77
CA ALA A 2 12.53 -9.66 11.79
C ALA A 2 13.91 -10.25 11.38
N LYS A 3 15.03 -9.72 11.86
CA LYS A 3 16.41 -10.27 11.73
C LYS A 3 16.68 -11.04 10.42
N GLY A 4 16.37 -10.45 9.25
CA GLY A 4 16.58 -11.10 7.95
C GLY A 4 15.48 -12.08 7.50
N LYS A 5 14.48 -12.39 8.33
CA LYS A 5 13.34 -13.23 7.93
C LYS A 5 12.51 -12.55 6.85
N PRO A 6 11.88 -13.31 5.93
CA PRO A 6 10.96 -12.73 4.95
C PRO A 6 9.81 -12.00 5.65
N VAL A 7 9.35 -10.93 5.03
CA VAL A 7 8.23 -10.11 5.54
C VAL A 7 7.24 -9.89 4.40
N ILE A 8 5.97 -10.15 4.67
CA ILE A 8 4.86 -9.82 3.77
C ILE A 8 4.04 -8.72 4.43
N VAL A 9 3.60 -7.75 3.66
CA VAL A 9 2.70 -6.68 4.11
C VAL A 9 1.40 -6.77 3.32
N LEU A 10 0.29 -6.94 4.03
CA LEU A 10 -1.03 -6.93 3.43
C LEU A 10 -1.55 -5.49 3.38
N ILE A 11 -1.98 -5.05 2.21
CA ILE A 11 -2.59 -3.73 1.99
C ILE A 11 -3.89 -3.86 1.19
N ASN A 12 -4.79 -2.91 1.38
CA ASN A 12 -6.02 -2.81 0.60
C ASN A 12 -6.48 -1.36 0.47
N GLY A 13 -7.60 -1.12 -0.21
CA GLY A 13 -8.17 0.21 -0.42
C GLY A 13 -8.49 1.00 0.86
N GLY A 14 -8.56 0.34 2.02
CA GLY A 14 -8.72 0.98 3.34
C GLY A 14 -7.40 1.35 4.01
N SER A 15 -6.27 0.85 3.51
CA SER A 15 -4.94 1.18 4.05
C SER A 15 -4.56 2.62 3.67
N ALA A 16 -4.35 3.49 4.66
CA ALA A 16 -4.16 4.92 4.42
C ALA A 16 -3.08 5.55 5.31
N SER A 17 -2.51 6.67 4.85
CA SER A 17 -1.64 7.55 5.63
C SER A 17 -0.39 6.83 6.18
N ALA A 18 -0.25 6.71 7.51
CA ALA A 18 0.92 6.08 8.14
C ALA A 18 1.18 4.64 7.66
N SER A 19 0.13 3.86 7.40
CA SER A 19 0.26 2.52 6.83
C SER A 19 0.90 2.55 5.44
N GLU A 20 0.56 3.55 4.62
CA GLU A 20 1.12 3.72 3.29
C GLU A 20 2.59 4.13 3.33
N ILE A 21 2.96 4.96 4.31
CA ILE A 21 4.36 5.35 4.54
C ILE A 21 5.20 4.12 4.86
N VAL A 22 4.73 3.28 5.79
CA VAL A 22 5.45 2.06 6.19
C VAL A 22 5.51 1.08 5.03
N ALA A 23 4.37 0.80 4.37
CA ALA A 23 4.31 -0.12 3.25
C ALA A 23 5.21 0.32 2.10
N GLY A 24 5.13 1.60 1.68
CA GLY A 24 5.95 2.13 0.60
C GLY A 24 7.44 2.14 0.91
N ALA A 25 7.82 2.43 2.16
CA ALA A 25 9.22 2.37 2.57
C ALA A 25 9.76 0.94 2.53
N LEU A 26 9.01 -0.03 3.01
CA LEU A 26 9.41 -1.44 2.99
C LEU A 26 9.50 -1.99 1.56
N GLN A 27 8.58 -1.57 0.68
CA GLN A 27 8.58 -1.93 -0.73
C GLN A 27 9.82 -1.36 -1.46
N ASP A 28 10.07 -0.06 -1.33
CA ASP A 28 11.18 0.61 -2.01
C ASP A 28 12.55 0.04 -1.57
N HIS A 29 12.69 -0.28 -0.29
CA HIS A 29 13.88 -0.95 0.24
C HIS A 29 13.93 -2.46 -0.04
N LYS A 30 12.95 -3.01 -0.77
CA LYS A 30 12.83 -4.46 -1.06
C LYS A 30 12.90 -5.31 0.21
N ARG A 31 12.43 -4.75 1.34
CA ARG A 31 12.47 -5.41 2.65
C ARG A 31 11.24 -6.28 2.89
N ALA A 32 10.13 -5.97 2.24
CA ALA A 32 8.90 -6.74 2.28
C ALA A 32 8.28 -6.83 0.88
N THR A 33 7.51 -7.89 0.66
CA THR A 33 6.61 -8.02 -0.49
C THR A 33 5.23 -7.56 -0.08
N LEU A 34 4.62 -6.68 -0.85
CA LEU A 34 3.28 -6.18 -0.62
C LEU A 34 2.26 -7.01 -1.37
N VAL A 35 1.22 -7.48 -0.68
CA VAL A 35 0.16 -8.34 -1.22
C VAL A 35 -1.21 -7.73 -0.93
N GLY A 36 -2.12 -7.80 -1.87
CA GLY A 36 -3.50 -7.33 -1.72
C GLY A 36 -3.96 -6.41 -2.82
N THR A 37 -4.56 -5.28 -2.50
CA THR A 37 -5.03 -4.29 -3.47
C THR A 37 -4.40 -2.92 -3.20
N ARG A 38 -4.46 -2.02 -4.17
CA ARG A 38 -3.89 -0.67 -4.06
C ARG A 38 -4.45 0.07 -2.84
N SER A 39 -3.60 0.79 -2.13
CA SER A 39 -3.98 1.56 -0.94
C SER A 39 -4.77 2.84 -1.27
N PHE A 40 -5.22 3.55 -0.25
CA PHE A 40 -6.14 4.69 -0.35
C PHE A 40 -5.55 5.91 -1.06
N GLY A 41 -4.28 6.24 -0.81
CA GLY A 41 -3.59 7.38 -1.43
C GLY A 41 -3.55 8.66 -0.61
N LYS A 42 -3.58 8.58 0.72
CA LYS A 42 -3.46 9.76 1.58
C LYS A 42 -1.99 10.10 1.87
N GLY A 43 -1.39 10.88 0.99
CA GLY A 43 0.00 11.32 1.07
C GLY A 43 0.22 12.73 1.60
N SER A 44 -0.77 13.33 2.28
CA SER A 44 -0.69 14.70 2.80
C SER A 44 -0.50 14.75 4.30
N VAL A 45 0.29 15.73 4.77
CA VAL A 45 0.48 16.08 6.18
C VAL A 45 -0.40 17.25 6.53
N GLN A 46 -1.14 17.17 7.63
CA GLN A 46 -1.94 18.26 8.15
C GLN A 46 -1.40 18.75 9.50
N THR A 47 -1.24 20.06 9.61
CA THR A 47 -0.80 20.73 10.83
C THR A 47 -1.97 21.45 11.46
N ILE A 48 -2.11 21.32 12.79
CA ILE A 48 -3.08 22.08 13.58
C ILE A 48 -2.36 23.29 14.16
N ILE A 49 -2.84 24.48 13.84
CA ILE A 49 -2.27 25.75 14.26
C ILE A 49 -3.26 26.42 15.22
N PRO A 50 -2.98 26.45 16.56
CA PRO A 50 -3.85 27.14 17.50
C PRO A 50 -3.93 28.64 17.21
N LEU A 51 -5.13 29.23 17.29
CA LEU A 51 -5.36 30.66 17.06
C LEU A 51 -5.30 31.51 18.34
N GLY A 52 -4.83 30.94 19.46
CA GLY A 52 -4.76 31.61 20.76
C GLY A 52 -6.09 31.59 21.51
N SER A 53 -6.08 32.14 22.71
CA SER A 53 -7.13 32.14 23.76
C SER A 53 -8.58 31.99 23.24
N GLY A 54 -9.09 30.77 23.16
CA GLY A 54 -10.50 30.51 22.85
C GLY A 54 -10.93 30.64 21.37
N ASN A 55 -10.04 31.00 20.45
CA ASN A 55 -10.35 31.23 19.03
C ASN A 55 -10.29 29.98 18.15
N GLY A 56 -10.14 28.77 18.76
CA GLY A 56 -10.06 27.53 18.02
C GLY A 56 -8.69 27.29 17.38
N ALA A 57 -8.67 26.54 16.27
CA ALA A 57 -7.45 26.22 15.55
C ALA A 57 -7.71 26.08 14.04
N LEU A 58 -6.71 26.36 13.23
CA LEU A 58 -6.67 26.05 11.81
C LEU A 58 -6.06 24.67 11.59
N ARG A 59 -6.65 23.90 10.70
CA ARG A 59 -6.08 22.63 10.21
C ARG A 59 -5.75 22.78 8.74
N LEU A 60 -4.46 22.84 8.43
CA LEU A 60 -3.95 23.09 7.09
C LEU A 60 -3.09 21.93 6.60
N THR A 61 -3.14 21.64 5.31
CA THR A 61 -2.18 20.76 4.67
C THR A 61 -0.88 21.52 4.44
N THR A 62 0.21 21.05 5.05
CA THR A 62 1.50 21.75 5.07
C THR A 62 2.61 21.00 4.34
N ALA A 63 2.47 19.69 4.08
CA ALA A 63 3.48 18.88 3.42
C ALA A 63 2.88 17.68 2.70
N ARG A 64 3.71 17.01 1.90
CA ARG A 64 3.41 15.73 1.24
C ARG A 64 4.41 14.68 1.66
N TYR A 65 3.94 13.45 1.77
CA TYR A 65 4.79 12.28 1.91
C TYR A 65 5.23 11.76 0.53
N PHE A 66 6.48 11.34 0.49
CA PHE A 66 7.05 10.61 -0.64
C PHE A 66 7.67 9.33 -0.10
N THR A 67 7.67 8.28 -0.90
CA THR A 67 8.42 7.06 -0.57
C THR A 67 9.93 7.32 -0.67
N PRO A 68 10.81 6.47 -0.14
CA PRO A 68 12.26 6.63 -0.25
C PRO A 68 12.76 6.80 -1.69
N SER A 69 12.08 6.21 -2.68
CA SER A 69 12.39 6.38 -4.11
C SER A 69 11.86 7.69 -4.71
N GLY A 70 11.22 8.56 -3.91
CA GLY A 70 10.66 9.83 -4.37
C GLY A 70 9.27 9.74 -5.01
N LYS A 71 8.59 8.60 -4.93
CA LYS A 71 7.23 8.45 -5.46
C LYS A 71 6.22 9.12 -4.53
N SER A 72 5.32 9.92 -5.10
CA SER A 72 4.20 10.51 -4.35
C SER A 72 3.13 9.47 -4.05
N ILE A 73 2.67 9.45 -2.80
CA ILE A 73 1.55 8.63 -2.34
C ILE A 73 0.20 9.33 -2.64
N GLN A 74 0.20 10.68 -2.65
CA GLN A 74 -1.01 11.49 -2.74
C GLN A 74 -1.84 11.17 -3.99
N ALA A 75 -3.10 10.81 -3.79
CA ALA A 75 -4.08 10.45 -4.82
C ALA A 75 -3.68 9.30 -5.76
N LYS A 76 -2.59 8.58 -5.44
CA LYS A 76 -2.08 7.42 -6.20
C LYS A 76 -2.14 6.13 -5.40
N GLY A 77 -1.88 6.21 -4.10
CA GLY A 77 -1.72 5.05 -3.23
C GLY A 77 -0.44 4.26 -3.51
N ILE A 78 -0.26 3.21 -2.73
CA ILE A 78 0.79 2.21 -2.91
C ILE A 78 0.19 1.03 -3.68
N VAL A 79 0.83 0.66 -4.77
CA VAL A 79 0.44 -0.51 -5.58
C VAL A 79 1.13 -1.74 -4.98
N PRO A 80 0.40 -2.83 -4.67
CA PRO A 80 1.03 -4.04 -4.17
C PRO A 80 1.93 -4.70 -5.24
N ASP A 81 2.91 -5.48 -4.81
CA ASP A 81 3.75 -6.28 -5.70
C ASP A 81 2.98 -7.48 -6.28
N ILE A 82 2.01 -7.98 -5.50
CA ILE A 82 1.10 -9.06 -5.91
C ILE A 82 -0.33 -8.62 -5.65
N GLU A 83 -1.09 -8.43 -6.71
CA GLU A 83 -2.50 -8.07 -6.59
C GLU A 83 -3.34 -9.30 -6.29
N VAL A 84 -4.15 -9.21 -5.22
CA VAL A 84 -5.08 -10.25 -4.80
C VAL A 84 -6.43 -9.63 -4.49
N LEU A 85 -7.43 -9.98 -5.28
CA LEU A 85 -8.82 -9.58 -5.07
C LEU A 85 -9.54 -10.61 -4.20
N GLN A 86 -10.34 -10.13 -3.26
CA GLN A 86 -11.22 -10.95 -2.43
C GLN A 86 -12.54 -11.25 -3.14
N ASP A 87 -13.15 -12.38 -2.80
CA ASP A 87 -14.52 -12.68 -3.23
C ASP A 87 -15.51 -11.89 -2.35
N VAL A 88 -15.99 -10.80 -2.91
CA VAL A 88 -16.95 -9.94 -2.21
C VAL A 88 -18.36 -10.48 -2.41
N PRO A 89 -19.13 -10.74 -1.34
CA PRO A 89 -20.55 -11.06 -1.45
C PRO A 89 -21.30 -9.97 -2.22
N ASP A 90 -22.27 -10.35 -3.05
CA ASP A 90 -23.00 -9.41 -3.91
C ASP A 90 -23.65 -8.26 -3.13
N GLU A 91 -24.13 -8.54 -1.93
CA GLU A 91 -24.75 -7.56 -1.02
C GLU A 91 -23.77 -6.46 -0.55
N LEU A 92 -22.47 -6.75 -0.58
CA LEU A 92 -21.42 -5.85 -0.11
C LEU A 92 -20.65 -5.16 -1.25
N LYS A 93 -20.80 -5.58 -2.50
CA LYS A 93 -20.02 -5.05 -3.64
C LYS A 93 -20.04 -3.53 -3.74
N SER A 94 -21.21 -2.91 -3.51
CA SER A 94 -21.34 -1.44 -3.57
C SER A 94 -20.71 -0.68 -2.39
N ARG A 95 -20.33 -1.41 -1.33
CA ARG A 95 -19.80 -0.81 -0.07
C ARG A 95 -18.32 -1.07 0.16
N THR A 96 -17.73 -2.01 -0.57
CA THR A 96 -16.36 -2.49 -0.32
C THR A 96 -15.31 -1.87 -1.21
N ASP A 97 -15.73 -1.14 -2.24
CA ASP A 97 -14.81 -0.37 -3.06
C ASP A 97 -14.62 1.02 -2.45
N THR A 98 -13.41 1.28 -1.97
CA THR A 98 -13.07 2.64 -1.55
C THR A 98 -12.82 3.48 -2.78
N LYS A 99 -13.40 4.68 -2.79
CA LYS A 99 -13.17 5.63 -3.89
C LYS A 99 -11.74 6.21 -3.88
N GLY A 100 -11.00 6.05 -2.78
CA GLY A 100 -9.66 6.58 -2.61
C GLY A 100 -9.61 8.09 -2.41
N GLU A 101 -8.42 8.62 -2.13
CA GLU A 101 -8.19 10.06 -1.89
C GLU A 101 -8.57 10.92 -3.09
N ALA A 102 -8.28 10.44 -4.31
CA ALA A 102 -8.57 11.18 -5.55
C ALA A 102 -10.04 11.52 -5.76
N SER A 103 -10.96 10.82 -5.11
CA SER A 103 -12.41 11.07 -5.21
C SER A 103 -12.95 12.06 -4.19
N LEU A 104 -12.15 12.46 -3.21
CA LEU A 104 -12.58 13.37 -2.16
C LEU A 104 -12.68 14.80 -2.71
N ARG A 105 -13.78 15.47 -2.38
CA ARG A 105 -13.95 16.88 -2.76
C ARG A 105 -12.87 17.74 -2.10
N GLY A 106 -12.10 18.47 -2.91
CA GLY A 106 -11.05 19.36 -2.43
C GLY A 106 -9.77 18.63 -1.99
N HIS A 107 -9.57 17.38 -2.42
CA HIS A 107 -8.30 16.69 -2.19
C HIS A 107 -7.12 17.45 -2.81
N LEU A 108 -5.95 17.27 -2.25
CA LEU A 108 -4.73 17.84 -2.80
C LEU A 108 -4.37 17.07 -4.07
N LYS A 109 -4.39 17.75 -5.21
CA LYS A 109 -4.06 17.13 -6.51
C LYS A 109 -2.63 16.61 -6.55
N SER A 110 -2.45 15.47 -7.20
CA SER A 110 -1.14 14.89 -7.47
C SER A 110 -0.65 15.29 -8.87
N GLU A 111 0.65 15.23 -9.08
CA GLU A 111 1.22 15.32 -10.43
C GLU A 111 1.02 14.00 -11.16
N GLY A 112 0.53 14.05 -12.40
CA GLY A 112 0.21 12.90 -13.24
C GLY A 112 -1.12 12.22 -12.88
N ASP A 113 -1.30 10.99 -13.35
CA ASP A 113 -2.58 10.27 -13.25
C ASP A 113 -2.94 9.90 -11.81
N GLU A 114 -4.06 10.41 -11.36
CA GLU A 114 -4.66 10.03 -10.09
C GLU A 114 -5.43 8.71 -10.25
N LYS A 115 -5.44 7.89 -9.20
CA LYS A 115 -6.09 6.59 -9.20
C LYS A 115 -7.27 6.59 -8.24
N THR A 116 -8.43 6.23 -8.75
CA THR A 116 -9.66 6.08 -7.97
C THR A 116 -10.05 4.61 -7.85
N GLY A 117 -10.73 4.28 -6.77
CA GLY A 117 -11.30 2.95 -6.54
C GLY A 117 -10.27 1.86 -6.26
N SER A 118 -10.48 1.16 -5.18
CA SER A 118 -9.75 -0.06 -4.85
C SER A 118 -10.55 -0.87 -3.85
N GLN A 119 -10.52 -2.19 -3.97
CA GLN A 119 -11.22 -3.06 -3.06
C GLN A 119 -10.63 -2.97 -1.65
N SER A 120 -11.51 -2.85 -0.64
CA SER A 120 -11.13 -2.79 0.78
C SER A 120 -11.72 -3.93 1.61
N TYR A 121 -12.44 -4.85 0.96
CA TYR A 121 -13.08 -5.96 1.66
C TYR A 121 -12.06 -6.91 2.27
N VAL A 122 -12.30 -7.28 3.52
CA VAL A 122 -11.58 -8.34 4.23
C VAL A 122 -12.62 -9.33 4.74
N PRO A 123 -12.54 -10.61 4.35
CA PRO A 123 -13.46 -11.62 4.86
C PRO A 123 -13.39 -11.74 6.39
N PRO A 124 -14.51 -11.99 7.08
CA PRO A 124 -14.51 -12.16 8.53
C PRO A 124 -13.79 -13.44 8.97
N ASP A 125 -13.74 -14.44 8.11
CA ASP A 125 -13.09 -15.72 8.37
C ASP A 125 -11.75 -15.79 7.64
N ALA A 126 -10.67 -16.02 8.38
CA ALA A 126 -9.28 -16.07 7.84
C ALA A 126 -9.10 -17.12 6.75
N LYS A 127 -9.88 -18.22 6.78
CA LYS A 127 -9.83 -19.26 5.74
C LYS A 127 -10.30 -18.78 4.36
N ASP A 128 -11.15 -17.75 4.34
CA ASP A 128 -11.71 -17.16 3.12
C ASP A 128 -10.89 -15.97 2.62
N ASP A 129 -9.90 -15.52 3.42
CA ASP A 129 -9.01 -14.41 3.06
C ASP A 129 -7.89 -14.88 2.11
N LYS A 130 -8.10 -14.59 0.82
CA LYS A 130 -7.15 -14.94 -0.24
C LYS A 130 -5.80 -14.24 -0.09
N ALA A 131 -5.78 -12.98 0.38
CA ALA A 131 -4.54 -12.24 0.56
C ALA A 131 -3.72 -12.80 1.73
N LEU A 132 -4.38 -13.17 2.83
CA LEU A 132 -3.73 -13.83 3.95
C LEU A 132 -3.17 -15.21 3.55
N LYS A 133 -3.96 -16.01 2.83
CA LYS A 133 -3.50 -17.31 2.31
C LYS A 133 -2.31 -17.16 1.38
N MET A 134 -2.36 -16.19 0.47
CA MET A 134 -1.24 -15.90 -0.43
C MET A 134 0.03 -15.52 0.35
N ALA A 135 -0.10 -14.71 1.41
CA ALA A 135 1.02 -14.33 2.25
C ALA A 135 1.63 -15.54 2.99
N ASP A 136 0.78 -16.44 3.48
CA ASP A 136 1.21 -17.66 4.15
C ASP A 136 1.96 -18.59 3.19
N ASP A 137 1.41 -18.83 2.00
CA ASP A 137 2.01 -19.62 0.93
C ASP A 137 3.41 -19.08 0.55
N LEU A 138 3.53 -17.76 0.39
CA LEU A 138 4.81 -17.11 0.08
C LEU A 138 5.84 -17.28 1.20
N LEU A 139 5.43 -17.15 2.46
CA LEU A 139 6.32 -17.33 3.61
C LEU A 139 6.80 -18.79 3.74
N HIS A 140 6.01 -19.75 3.30
CA HIS A 140 6.35 -21.17 3.25
C HIS A 140 7.09 -21.58 1.95
N GLY A 141 7.40 -20.62 1.08
CA GLY A 141 8.17 -20.87 -0.15
C GLY A 141 7.38 -21.52 -1.29
N VAL A 142 6.06 -21.50 -1.23
CA VAL A 142 5.19 -21.94 -2.32
C VAL A 142 5.37 -20.96 -3.49
N LYS A 143 5.75 -21.47 -4.66
CA LYS A 143 5.82 -20.65 -5.88
C LYS A 143 4.42 -20.30 -6.34
N VAL A 144 4.03 -19.06 -6.19
CA VAL A 144 2.75 -18.55 -6.65
C VAL A 144 2.94 -17.92 -8.03
N ASN A 145 2.13 -18.35 -8.99
CA ASN A 145 2.06 -17.65 -10.26
C ASN A 145 1.34 -16.30 -10.02
N ALA A 146 2.13 -15.24 -9.86
CA ALA A 146 1.57 -13.90 -9.81
C ALA A 146 0.87 -13.62 -11.14
N SER A 147 -0.44 -13.46 -11.14
CA SER A 147 -1.14 -12.89 -12.28
C SER A 147 -0.64 -11.45 -12.43
N ALA A 148 -0.06 -11.13 -13.59
CA ALA A 148 0.45 -9.81 -13.89
C ALA A 148 -0.65 -8.76 -13.67
N PRO A 149 -0.29 -7.56 -13.12
CA PRO A 149 -1.26 -6.49 -12.93
C PRO A 149 -1.87 -6.11 -14.29
N ALA A 150 -3.19 -6.04 -14.32
CA ALA A 150 -3.91 -5.54 -15.48
C ALA A 150 -3.62 -4.05 -15.65
N SER A 151 -2.97 -3.74 -16.78
CA SER A 151 -2.79 -2.45 -17.44
C SER A 151 -1.65 -1.52 -17.01
N GLY A 152 -0.72 -1.35 -17.93
CA GLY A 152 -0.23 -0.05 -18.42
C GLY A 152 0.88 0.64 -17.63
N ASP A 153 2.02 -0.04 -17.48
CA ASP A 153 3.33 0.58 -17.75
C ASP A 153 4.38 -0.53 -17.79
N LYS A 154 4.97 -0.73 -18.97
CA LYS A 154 6.06 -1.69 -19.15
C LYS A 154 7.34 -1.10 -18.52
N ALA A 155 7.53 -1.34 -17.24
CA ALA A 155 8.86 -1.37 -16.65
C ALA A 155 9.27 -2.83 -16.53
N ALA A 156 10.31 -3.22 -17.20
CA ALA A 156 10.86 -4.56 -17.22
C ALA A 156 11.10 -5.06 -15.77
N VAL A 157 10.38 -6.10 -15.38
CA VAL A 157 10.68 -6.81 -14.13
C VAL A 157 11.82 -7.76 -14.44
N ASP A 158 13.03 -7.30 -14.16
CA ASP A 158 14.20 -8.16 -14.13
C ASP A 158 14.01 -9.20 -13.03
N LYS A 159 14.14 -10.46 -13.43
CA LYS A 159 14.11 -11.61 -12.51
C LYS A 159 15.34 -11.55 -11.59
N ALA A 160 15.25 -10.82 -10.49
CA ALA A 160 16.25 -10.91 -9.44
C ALA A 160 15.88 -12.02 -8.48
N ALA A 161 16.69 -13.05 -8.52
CA ALA A 161 16.78 -14.15 -7.61
C ALA A 161 16.71 -13.70 -6.15
N ILE A 162 16.04 -14.53 -5.35
CA ILE A 162 16.19 -14.56 -3.90
C ILE A 162 17.60 -15.07 -3.65
N ASP A 163 18.56 -14.16 -3.55
CA ASP A 163 19.95 -14.52 -3.28
C ASP A 163 20.28 -14.37 -1.80
N LYS A 164 21.11 -15.31 -1.34
CA LYS A 164 21.52 -15.58 0.05
C LYS A 164 22.17 -14.37 0.73
N PRO A 165 22.16 -14.30 2.06
CA PRO A 165 22.82 -13.24 2.81
C PRO A 165 24.34 -13.32 2.65
N ALA A 166 24.96 -12.23 2.22
CA ALA A 166 26.42 -12.08 2.23
C ALA A 166 26.92 -11.95 3.68
N THR A 167 27.66 -12.93 4.12
CA THR A 167 28.54 -12.83 5.28
C THR A 167 29.64 -11.83 4.97
N LYS A 168 29.68 -10.70 5.67
CA LYS A 168 30.87 -9.87 5.77
C LYS A 168 31.63 -10.25 7.02
N GLU A 169 32.77 -10.88 6.82
CA GLU A 169 33.83 -11.00 7.82
C GLU A 169 34.41 -9.60 8.08
N ALA A 170 34.60 -9.33 9.37
CA ALA A 170 35.30 -8.15 9.86
C ALA A 170 36.83 -8.40 9.77
N ASN A 171 37.51 -7.41 9.30
CA ASN A 171 38.93 -7.18 9.61
C ASN A 171 39.08 -5.72 10.04
#